data_a4bddafacb581cfb9d3d28cb474549ad
#
_entry.id   a4bddafacb581cfb9d3d28cb474549ad
#
_cell.length_a   1.000
_cell.length_b   1.000
_cell.length_c   1.000
_cell.angle_alpha   90.00
_cell.angle_beta   90.00
_cell.angle_gamma   90.00
#
_symmetry.space_group_name_H-M   'P 1'
#
loop_
_entity.id
_entity.type
_entity.pdbx_description
1 polymer ?
#
loop_
_entity_poly.entity_id
_entity_poly.type
_entity_poly.pdbx_seq_one_letter_code
_entity_poly.pdbx_strand_id
1 'polypeptide(L)'
;MTLALPFDNSYARLPDRFHVRQNPVPVADPGLIAVNDALARDLGLDPDALRTPEAIAALAGNTVPGGAQPLAQAYAGHQFGGWVPQLGDGRAILLGEVVAPDGRRFDIQLKGAGRTPFSRSGDGRAWIGPVIREYILSEAMAALGVPTTRALAAVTTGEPVLRDSALPGAVLTRVAASHIRVGTFQYFAAREDAEALDILTRHVIQRHYPDVEGPLGLLDEVTARQARLIARWMSLGFIHGVMNTDNMAVSGETIDYGPCAFMDAYHPRKVFSSIDQFGRYAYGNQPRIAVWNLAQFASCLLPLMGEEATAVEAASDSINRFPAIYEDEWLRLFRAKIGITTAADGDYALIAGLLDIMAEQGADFTRVFRGLGTGLAVAEFADTTLFAEWEQVWRTRIADEHDPQAVMQAANPAYIPRNHRVEEAIRAATSGDHAPFHRLNAVLARPFEDREEDAAYALAPLPEEEVRRTFCGT
;
A
#
# COMPACT_ATOMS: atom_id res chain seq x y z
N MET A 1 -22.05 -9.96 -24.77
CA MET A 1 -21.74 -11.07 -23.82
C MET A 1 -21.32 -10.42 -22.51
N THR A 2 -21.77 -10.90 -21.37
CA THR A 2 -21.29 -10.39 -20.07
C THR A 2 -19.81 -10.75 -19.90
N LEU A 3 -19.03 -9.86 -19.30
CA LEU A 3 -17.63 -10.14 -18.92
C LEU A 3 -17.60 -11.42 -18.08
N ALA A 4 -16.82 -12.42 -18.49
CA ALA A 4 -16.63 -13.67 -17.78
C ALA A 4 -15.27 -13.66 -17.09
N LEU A 5 -15.26 -13.68 -15.77
CA LEU A 5 -14.07 -13.87 -14.94
C LEU A 5 -14.15 -15.25 -14.27
N PRO A 6 -13.02 -15.98 -14.12
CA PRO A 6 -13.01 -17.32 -13.53
C PRO A 6 -13.13 -17.24 -12.01
N PHE A 7 -14.31 -16.79 -11.50
CA PHE A 7 -14.53 -16.64 -10.06
C PHE A 7 -14.58 -17.96 -9.30
N ASP A 8 -13.87 -18.01 -8.19
CA ASP A 8 -13.99 -19.02 -7.12
C ASP A 8 -14.02 -18.31 -5.76
N ASN A 9 -15.23 -18.03 -5.29
CA ASN A 9 -15.52 -17.08 -4.20
C ASN A 9 -15.44 -17.75 -2.82
N SER A 10 -14.24 -17.87 -2.25
CA SER A 10 -14.06 -18.52 -0.93
C SER A 10 -14.60 -17.67 0.23
N TYR A 11 -14.40 -16.34 0.19
CA TYR A 11 -14.90 -15.42 1.22
C TYR A 11 -16.45 -15.38 1.24
N ALA A 12 -17.08 -15.40 0.08
CA ALA A 12 -18.55 -15.41 -0.02
C ALA A 12 -19.21 -16.70 0.51
N ARG A 13 -18.42 -17.75 0.78
CA ARG A 13 -18.88 -18.98 1.45
C ARG A 13 -18.78 -18.92 2.97
N LEU A 14 -18.17 -17.87 3.54
CA LEU A 14 -18.20 -17.62 4.97
C LEU A 14 -19.64 -17.29 5.42
N PRO A 15 -19.99 -17.51 6.71
CA PRO A 15 -21.29 -17.15 7.26
C PRO A 15 -21.70 -15.69 6.97
N ASP A 16 -23.00 -15.42 6.86
CA ASP A 16 -23.54 -14.10 6.51
C ASP A 16 -23.11 -12.96 7.45
N ARG A 17 -22.66 -13.26 8.68
CA ARG A 17 -22.16 -12.25 9.63
C ARG A 17 -20.83 -11.60 9.21
N PHE A 18 -20.12 -12.19 8.21
CA PHE A 18 -18.85 -11.64 7.70
C PHE A 18 -19.04 -10.55 6.66
N HIS A 19 -20.20 -10.51 6.01
CA HIS A 19 -20.45 -9.62 4.89
C HIS A 19 -21.95 -9.36 4.68
N VAL A 20 -22.24 -8.36 3.89
CA VAL A 20 -23.58 -8.13 3.36
C VAL A 20 -23.54 -8.30 1.85
N ARG A 21 -24.37 -9.23 1.32
CA ARG A 21 -24.52 -9.43 -0.14
C ARG A 21 -25.21 -8.20 -0.73
N GLN A 22 -24.53 -7.56 -1.68
CA GLN A 22 -25.05 -6.36 -2.32
C GLN A 22 -24.36 -6.14 -3.67
N ASN A 23 -25.14 -5.86 -4.67
CA ASN A 23 -24.64 -5.44 -5.97
C ASN A 23 -24.11 -4.00 -5.92
N PRO A 24 -23.11 -3.66 -6.75
CA PRO A 24 -22.72 -2.28 -6.98
C PRO A 24 -23.91 -1.42 -7.41
N VAL A 25 -23.86 -0.14 -7.13
CA VAL A 25 -24.88 0.83 -7.59
C VAL A 25 -24.50 1.32 -8.98
N PRO A 26 -25.35 1.14 -9.99
CA PRO A 26 -25.07 1.60 -11.36
C PRO A 26 -24.75 3.09 -11.44
N VAL A 27 -23.99 3.47 -12.48
CA VAL A 27 -23.61 4.85 -12.81
C VAL A 27 -24.14 5.24 -14.17
N ALA A 28 -24.23 6.56 -14.46
CA ALA A 28 -24.97 7.07 -15.62
C ALA A 28 -24.26 6.79 -16.96
N ASP A 29 -22.94 7.07 -17.03
CA ASP A 29 -22.20 7.00 -18.30
C ASP A 29 -20.74 6.57 -18.03
N PRO A 30 -20.48 5.25 -17.89
CA PRO A 30 -19.15 4.76 -17.60
C PRO A 30 -18.20 4.90 -18.79
N GLY A 31 -17.05 5.52 -18.56
CA GLY A 31 -15.97 5.69 -19.53
C GLY A 31 -14.66 5.06 -19.05
N LEU A 32 -13.88 4.47 -19.95
CA LEU A 32 -12.60 3.88 -19.60
C LEU A 32 -11.54 4.96 -19.37
N ILE A 33 -10.86 4.91 -18.21
CA ILE A 33 -9.63 5.66 -17.93
C ILE A 33 -8.41 4.80 -18.26
N ALA A 34 -8.32 3.59 -17.66
CA ALA A 34 -7.18 2.70 -17.85
C ALA A 34 -7.55 1.24 -17.62
N VAL A 35 -6.80 0.35 -18.28
CA VAL A 35 -6.66 -1.08 -17.98
C VAL A 35 -5.17 -1.37 -17.76
N ASN A 36 -4.86 -2.13 -16.73
CA ASN A 36 -3.51 -2.62 -16.46
C ASN A 36 -3.31 -3.94 -17.20
N ASP A 37 -2.70 -3.87 -18.36
CA ASP A 37 -2.50 -5.02 -19.26
C ASP A 37 -1.62 -6.10 -18.64
N ALA A 38 -0.57 -5.71 -17.92
CA ALA A 38 0.34 -6.65 -17.27
C ALA A 38 -0.40 -7.44 -16.18
N LEU A 39 -1.09 -6.73 -15.29
CA LEU A 39 -1.87 -7.36 -14.22
C LEU A 39 -3.02 -8.22 -14.79
N ALA A 40 -3.69 -7.77 -15.86
CA ALA A 40 -4.72 -8.58 -16.51
C ALA A 40 -4.15 -9.93 -16.98
N ARG A 41 -3.00 -9.93 -17.65
CA ARG A 41 -2.34 -11.17 -18.08
C ARG A 41 -1.89 -12.03 -16.91
N ASP A 42 -1.36 -11.44 -15.84
CA ASP A 42 -0.97 -12.15 -14.60
C ASP A 42 -2.17 -12.87 -13.97
N LEU A 43 -3.37 -12.26 -14.07
CA LEU A 43 -4.63 -12.86 -13.61
C LEU A 43 -5.24 -13.85 -14.59
N GLY A 44 -4.61 -14.08 -15.76
CA GLY A 44 -5.14 -14.93 -16.82
C GLY A 44 -6.30 -14.31 -17.61
N LEU A 45 -6.40 -12.97 -17.60
CA LEU A 45 -7.44 -12.21 -18.30
C LEU A 45 -6.90 -11.63 -19.60
N ASP A 46 -7.78 -11.50 -20.59
CA ASP A 46 -7.46 -10.78 -21.84
C ASP A 46 -7.64 -9.25 -21.62
N PRO A 47 -6.55 -8.45 -21.74
CA PRO A 47 -6.65 -7.00 -21.60
C PRO A 47 -7.61 -6.34 -22.61
N ASP A 48 -7.71 -6.86 -23.82
CA ASP A 48 -8.59 -6.29 -24.85
C ASP A 48 -10.06 -6.58 -24.53
N ALA A 49 -10.35 -7.74 -23.95
CA ALA A 49 -11.69 -8.04 -23.45
C ALA A 49 -12.14 -7.09 -22.34
N LEU A 50 -11.20 -6.58 -21.51
CA LEU A 50 -11.49 -5.60 -20.46
C LEU A 50 -11.79 -4.18 -20.99
N ARG A 51 -11.53 -3.90 -22.28
CA ARG A 51 -11.80 -2.62 -22.93
C ARG A 51 -13.14 -2.56 -23.67
N THR A 52 -13.87 -3.68 -23.72
CA THR A 52 -15.19 -3.72 -24.36
C THR A 52 -16.22 -2.91 -23.56
N PRO A 53 -17.26 -2.36 -24.22
CA PRO A 53 -18.35 -1.65 -23.51
C PRO A 53 -18.99 -2.47 -22.40
N GLU A 54 -19.16 -3.77 -22.61
CA GLU A 54 -19.72 -4.70 -21.62
C GLU A 54 -18.80 -4.85 -20.39
N ALA A 55 -17.48 -4.91 -20.61
CA ALA A 55 -16.52 -4.97 -19.53
C ALA A 55 -16.45 -3.64 -18.77
N ILE A 56 -16.45 -2.51 -19.46
CA ILE A 56 -16.49 -1.17 -18.84
C ILE A 56 -17.74 -1.03 -17.96
N ALA A 57 -18.90 -1.49 -18.42
CA ALA A 57 -20.12 -1.50 -17.62
C ALA A 57 -19.97 -2.37 -16.35
N ALA A 58 -19.28 -3.51 -16.44
CA ALA A 58 -19.03 -4.36 -15.28
C ALA A 58 -18.02 -3.73 -14.31
N LEU A 59 -16.95 -3.13 -14.82
CA LEU A 59 -15.91 -2.42 -14.04
C LEU A 59 -16.44 -1.15 -13.36
N ALA A 60 -17.51 -0.56 -13.91
CA ALA A 60 -18.24 0.55 -13.30
C ALA A 60 -19.31 0.10 -12.28
N GLY A 61 -19.64 -1.19 -12.25
CA GLY A 61 -20.68 -1.74 -11.40
C GLY A 61 -22.10 -1.72 -11.99
N ASN A 62 -22.26 -1.36 -13.28
CA ASN A 62 -23.55 -1.32 -13.96
C ASN A 62 -24.08 -2.73 -14.28
N THR A 63 -23.19 -3.70 -14.42
CA THR A 63 -23.53 -5.11 -14.60
C THR A 63 -22.70 -5.97 -13.67
N VAL A 64 -23.25 -7.10 -13.24
CA VAL A 64 -22.54 -8.08 -12.42
C VAL A 64 -21.96 -9.15 -13.35
N PRO A 65 -20.62 -9.36 -13.35
CA PRO A 65 -20.01 -10.41 -14.16
C PRO A 65 -20.54 -11.81 -13.80
N GLY A 66 -20.57 -12.69 -14.80
CA GLY A 66 -20.97 -14.07 -14.58
C GLY A 66 -20.07 -14.77 -13.55
N GLY A 67 -20.67 -15.46 -12.55
CA GLY A 67 -19.96 -16.12 -11.45
C GLY A 67 -19.57 -15.21 -10.27
N ALA A 68 -19.69 -13.89 -10.40
CA ALA A 68 -19.45 -12.98 -9.27
C ALA A 68 -20.51 -13.18 -8.16
N GLN A 69 -20.10 -12.93 -6.92
CA GLN A 69 -20.98 -12.90 -5.75
C GLN A 69 -20.71 -11.61 -4.95
N PRO A 70 -21.23 -10.47 -5.46
CA PRO A 70 -20.90 -9.18 -4.90
C PRO A 70 -21.29 -9.04 -3.43
N LEU A 71 -20.40 -8.50 -2.63
CA LEU A 71 -20.60 -8.30 -1.20
C LEU A 71 -19.77 -7.12 -0.65
N ALA A 72 -20.21 -6.56 0.47
CA ALA A 72 -19.47 -5.62 1.30
C ALA A 72 -18.99 -6.33 2.57
N GLN A 73 -17.69 -6.27 2.85
CA GLN A 73 -17.07 -6.95 3.99
C GLN A 73 -17.29 -6.16 5.28
N ALA A 74 -17.52 -6.87 6.40
CA ALA A 74 -17.65 -6.28 7.72
C ALA A 74 -16.27 -6.20 8.38
N TYR A 75 -15.92 -5.04 8.95
CA TYR A 75 -14.76 -4.86 9.82
C TYR A 75 -14.98 -3.70 10.78
N ALA A 76 -14.15 -3.60 11.80
CA ALA A 76 -14.06 -2.52 12.76
C ALA A 76 -12.65 -1.91 12.67
N GLY A 77 -12.25 -1.07 13.60
CA GLY A 77 -10.87 -0.64 13.66
C GLY A 77 -10.59 0.46 14.67
N HIS A 78 -9.31 0.60 14.99
CA HIS A 78 -8.80 1.75 15.72
C HIS A 78 -8.29 2.79 14.72
N GLN A 79 -9.02 3.90 14.59
CA GLN A 79 -8.64 5.02 13.74
C GLN A 79 -7.96 6.10 14.60
N PHE A 80 -6.69 6.42 14.30
CA PHE A 80 -5.86 7.31 15.13
C PHE A 80 -5.78 6.89 16.60
N GLY A 81 -5.93 5.59 16.88
CA GLY A 81 -5.98 5.02 18.22
C GLY A 81 -7.37 5.04 18.88
N GLY A 82 -8.36 5.71 18.29
CA GLY A 82 -9.75 5.70 18.72
C GLY A 82 -10.53 4.50 18.18
N TRP A 83 -11.28 3.80 19.05
CA TRP A 83 -12.06 2.63 18.64
C TRP A 83 -13.32 3.00 17.85
N VAL A 84 -13.51 2.35 16.69
CA VAL A 84 -14.72 2.46 15.86
C VAL A 84 -15.29 1.05 15.65
N PRO A 85 -16.43 0.72 16.31
CA PRO A 85 -16.96 -0.65 16.39
C PRO A 85 -17.53 -1.19 15.09
N GLN A 86 -17.80 -0.31 14.11
CA GLN A 86 -18.31 -0.68 12.81
C GLN A 86 -17.81 0.29 11.74
N LEU A 87 -17.02 -0.24 10.83
CA LEU A 87 -16.54 0.39 9.61
C LEU A 87 -17.10 -0.40 8.42
N GLY A 88 -16.35 -1.35 7.89
CA GLY A 88 -16.73 -2.16 6.75
C GLY A 88 -16.48 -1.46 5.41
N ASP A 89 -16.78 -2.15 4.31
CA ASP A 89 -16.63 -1.65 2.96
C ASP A 89 -17.69 -0.58 2.65
N GLY A 90 -17.50 0.64 3.16
CA GLY A 90 -18.47 1.74 3.05
C GLY A 90 -18.60 2.34 1.64
N ARG A 91 -17.65 2.07 0.75
CA ARG A 91 -17.66 2.51 -0.65
C ARG A 91 -17.04 1.49 -1.61
N ALA A 92 -16.90 0.25 -1.15
CA ALA A 92 -16.30 -0.81 -1.95
C ALA A 92 -17.19 -2.04 -1.97
N ILE A 93 -17.15 -2.79 -3.08
CA ILE A 93 -17.85 -4.05 -3.27
C ILE A 93 -16.86 -5.07 -3.80
N LEU A 94 -16.64 -6.14 -3.05
CA LEU A 94 -15.92 -7.32 -3.51
C LEU A 94 -16.81 -8.03 -4.52
N LEU A 95 -16.38 -8.09 -5.79
CA LEU A 95 -17.10 -8.85 -6.84
C LEU A 95 -16.93 -10.36 -6.64
N GLY A 96 -15.75 -10.76 -6.19
CA GLY A 96 -15.38 -12.14 -5.96
C GLY A 96 -13.88 -12.34 -5.99
N GLU A 97 -13.47 -13.60 -6.08
CA GLU A 97 -12.09 -14.04 -6.07
C GLU A 97 -11.78 -14.80 -7.36
N VAL A 98 -10.60 -14.56 -7.92
CA VAL A 98 -10.09 -15.30 -9.07
C VAL A 98 -8.83 -16.08 -8.68
N VAL A 99 -8.63 -17.25 -9.31
CA VAL A 99 -7.39 -18.00 -9.19
C VAL A 99 -6.59 -17.77 -10.47
N ALA A 100 -5.44 -17.15 -10.33
CA ALA A 100 -4.54 -16.87 -11.44
C ALA A 100 -3.89 -18.17 -11.99
N PRO A 101 -3.31 -18.15 -13.21
CA PRO A 101 -2.68 -19.33 -13.81
C PRO A 101 -1.55 -19.94 -12.99
N ASP A 102 -0.90 -19.16 -12.12
CA ASP A 102 0.14 -19.61 -11.18
C ASP A 102 -0.42 -20.21 -9.88
N GLY A 103 -1.75 -20.32 -9.76
CA GLY A 103 -2.44 -20.86 -8.60
C GLY A 103 -2.69 -19.86 -7.46
N ARG A 104 -2.17 -18.63 -7.54
CA ARG A 104 -2.45 -17.60 -6.54
C ARG A 104 -3.88 -17.10 -6.63
N ARG A 105 -4.49 -16.85 -5.49
CA ARG A 105 -5.86 -16.34 -5.38
C ARG A 105 -5.86 -14.84 -5.12
N PHE A 106 -6.72 -14.12 -5.82
CA PHE A 106 -6.85 -12.66 -5.70
C PHE A 106 -8.32 -12.24 -5.58
N ASP A 107 -8.57 -11.27 -4.72
CA ASP A 107 -9.81 -10.52 -4.64
C ASP A 107 -9.91 -9.51 -5.79
N ILE A 108 -11.10 -9.39 -6.38
CA ILE A 108 -11.46 -8.32 -7.33
C ILE A 108 -12.52 -7.46 -6.68
N GLN A 109 -12.18 -6.21 -6.36
CA GLN A 109 -13.04 -5.28 -5.63
C GLN A 109 -13.23 -3.98 -6.41
N LEU A 110 -14.47 -3.49 -6.49
CA LEU A 110 -14.77 -2.15 -7.02
C LEU A 110 -14.78 -1.13 -5.88
N LYS A 111 -13.92 -0.10 -5.93
CA LYS A 111 -13.86 0.99 -4.96
C LYS A 111 -14.47 2.26 -5.57
N GLY A 112 -15.47 2.84 -4.92
CA GLY A 112 -16.32 3.90 -5.44
C GLY A 112 -17.65 3.40 -6.01
N ALA A 113 -18.00 2.13 -5.75
CA ALA A 113 -19.11 1.42 -6.38
C ALA A 113 -20.50 1.71 -5.78
N GLY A 114 -20.62 2.72 -4.93
CA GLY A 114 -21.88 3.17 -4.34
C GLY A 114 -22.05 2.78 -2.89
N ARG A 115 -23.20 3.17 -2.31
CA ARG A 115 -23.50 2.96 -0.89
C ARG A 115 -23.65 1.49 -0.54
N THR A 116 -23.17 1.17 0.67
CA THR A 116 -23.37 -0.12 1.34
C THR A 116 -23.95 0.12 2.74
N PRO A 117 -24.37 -0.91 3.47
CA PRO A 117 -24.76 -0.78 4.87
C PRO A 117 -23.68 -0.21 5.80
N PHE A 118 -22.42 -0.18 5.33
CA PHE A 118 -21.26 0.35 6.06
C PHE A 118 -20.89 1.78 5.69
N SER A 119 -21.61 2.43 4.77
CA SER A 119 -21.29 3.80 4.29
C SER A 119 -21.52 4.90 5.31
N ARG A 120 -22.16 4.59 6.43
CA ARG A 120 -22.59 5.61 7.42
C ARG A 120 -23.41 6.71 6.73
N SER A 121 -22.97 7.98 6.79
CA SER A 121 -23.58 9.11 6.07
C SER A 121 -23.03 9.31 4.65
N GLY A 122 -22.00 8.58 4.24
CA GLY A 122 -21.34 8.74 2.95
C GLY A 122 -22.20 8.28 1.76
N ASP A 123 -21.88 8.78 0.57
CA ASP A 123 -22.54 8.42 -0.71
C ASP A 123 -22.00 7.11 -1.31
N GLY A 124 -20.92 6.56 -0.76
CA GLY A 124 -20.26 5.36 -1.28
C GLY A 124 -19.53 5.57 -2.60
N ARG A 125 -19.43 6.80 -3.09
CA ARG A 125 -18.75 7.16 -4.35
C ARG A 125 -17.32 7.63 -4.09
N ALA A 126 -16.51 7.57 -5.14
CA ALA A 126 -15.18 8.19 -5.17
C ALA A 126 -15.14 9.21 -6.31
N TRP A 127 -14.55 10.38 -6.06
CA TRP A 127 -14.21 11.26 -7.16
C TRP A 127 -12.89 10.80 -7.80
N ILE A 128 -12.57 11.32 -8.98
CA ILE A 128 -11.46 10.82 -9.81
C ILE A 128 -10.07 10.91 -9.12
N GLY A 129 -9.85 11.93 -8.25
CA GLY A 129 -8.56 12.14 -7.61
C GLY A 129 -8.07 10.95 -6.77
N PRO A 130 -8.83 10.46 -5.78
CA PRO A 130 -8.47 9.25 -5.02
C PRO A 130 -8.27 8.01 -5.91
N VAL A 131 -9.03 7.87 -7.00
CA VAL A 131 -8.90 6.74 -7.94
C VAL A 131 -7.56 6.81 -8.69
N ILE A 132 -7.23 7.97 -9.24
CA ILE A 132 -5.95 8.23 -9.92
C ILE A 132 -4.77 8.05 -8.97
N ARG A 133 -4.86 8.62 -7.76
CA ARG A 133 -3.82 8.49 -6.73
C ARG A 133 -3.57 7.04 -6.36
N GLU A 134 -4.61 6.28 -6.03
CA GLU A 134 -4.46 4.88 -5.63
C GLU A 134 -3.93 4.02 -6.77
N TYR A 135 -4.37 4.25 -8.01
CA TYR A 135 -3.84 3.56 -9.18
C TYR A 135 -2.32 3.80 -9.35
N ILE A 136 -1.89 5.07 -9.38
CA ILE A 136 -0.48 5.43 -9.55
C ILE A 136 0.37 4.82 -8.43
N LEU A 137 -0.05 5.02 -7.17
CA LEU A 137 0.77 4.63 -6.03
C LEU A 137 0.85 3.12 -5.84
N SER A 138 -0.26 2.39 -6.02
CA SER A 138 -0.26 0.94 -5.89
C SER A 138 0.59 0.27 -6.98
N GLU A 139 0.50 0.74 -8.23
CA GLU A 139 1.30 0.19 -9.33
C GLU A 139 2.78 0.59 -9.22
N ALA A 140 3.09 1.80 -8.76
CA ALA A 140 4.46 2.20 -8.46
C ALA A 140 5.06 1.35 -7.34
N MET A 141 4.32 1.10 -6.26
CA MET A 141 4.77 0.24 -5.15
C MET A 141 5.04 -1.19 -5.64
N ALA A 142 4.19 -1.73 -6.52
CA ALA A 142 4.43 -3.04 -7.12
C ALA A 142 5.71 -3.06 -7.98
N ALA A 143 5.92 -2.03 -8.80
CA ALA A 143 7.13 -1.90 -9.62
C ALA A 143 8.40 -1.71 -8.78
N LEU A 144 8.29 -1.09 -7.59
CA LEU A 144 9.36 -0.95 -6.59
C LEU A 144 9.59 -2.25 -5.77
N GLY A 145 8.84 -3.32 -6.02
CA GLY A 145 8.97 -4.61 -5.34
C GLY A 145 8.35 -4.65 -3.93
N VAL A 146 7.45 -3.74 -3.61
CA VAL A 146 6.73 -3.72 -2.34
C VAL A 146 5.45 -4.55 -2.45
N PRO A 147 5.17 -5.49 -1.51
CA PRO A 147 3.88 -6.16 -1.43
C PRO A 147 2.75 -5.14 -1.27
N THR A 148 1.78 -5.19 -2.19
CA THR A 148 0.75 -4.15 -2.28
C THR A 148 -0.49 -4.65 -3.00
N THR A 149 -1.65 -4.06 -2.67
CA THR A 149 -2.82 -4.14 -3.54
C THR A 149 -2.51 -3.51 -4.90
N ARG A 150 -3.19 -3.96 -5.95
CA ARG A 150 -2.95 -3.58 -7.35
C ARG A 150 -4.18 -2.89 -7.93
N ALA A 151 -3.99 -2.17 -9.02
CA ALA A 151 -5.05 -1.53 -9.79
C ALA A 151 -5.21 -2.22 -11.15
N LEU A 152 -6.34 -2.91 -11.39
CA LEU A 152 -6.62 -3.57 -12.66
C LEU A 152 -7.21 -2.61 -13.68
N ALA A 153 -8.16 -1.77 -13.26
CA ALA A 153 -8.80 -0.79 -14.11
C ALA A 153 -9.26 0.44 -13.34
N ALA A 154 -9.41 1.55 -14.06
CA ALA A 154 -10.09 2.75 -13.60
C ALA A 154 -11.09 3.18 -14.65
N VAL A 155 -12.32 3.56 -14.23
CA VAL A 155 -13.39 4.03 -15.10
C VAL A 155 -14.04 5.28 -14.53
N THR A 156 -14.50 6.20 -15.38
CA THR A 156 -15.35 7.33 -14.98
C THR A 156 -16.79 6.86 -14.74
N THR A 157 -17.57 7.64 -14.00
CA THR A 157 -18.99 7.34 -13.76
C THR A 157 -19.94 8.13 -14.63
N GLY A 158 -19.48 9.20 -15.27
CA GLY A 158 -20.35 10.17 -15.96
C GLY A 158 -21.19 11.02 -15.00
N GLU A 159 -20.96 10.90 -13.69
CA GLU A 159 -21.71 11.60 -12.64
C GLU A 159 -20.76 12.44 -11.78
N PRO A 160 -21.21 13.62 -11.30
CA PRO A 160 -20.45 14.39 -10.33
C PRO A 160 -20.57 13.77 -8.92
N VAL A 161 -19.47 13.79 -8.19
CA VAL A 161 -19.41 13.47 -6.76
C VAL A 161 -19.26 14.77 -5.98
N LEU A 162 -20.19 15.04 -5.07
CA LEU A 162 -20.17 16.25 -4.24
C LEU A 162 -19.22 16.08 -3.08
N ARG A 163 -18.22 16.98 -3.01
CA ARG A 163 -17.30 17.17 -1.88
C ARG A 163 -17.33 18.67 -1.55
N ASP A 164 -16.21 19.36 -1.45
CA ASP A 164 -16.19 20.84 -1.34
C ASP A 164 -16.72 21.49 -2.64
N SER A 165 -16.67 20.76 -3.73
CA SER A 165 -17.21 21.13 -5.04
C SER A 165 -17.73 19.88 -5.76
N ALA A 166 -18.39 20.06 -6.91
CA ALA A 166 -18.78 18.98 -7.80
C ALA A 166 -17.55 18.50 -8.59
N LEU A 167 -17.09 17.26 -8.34
CA LEU A 167 -15.91 16.64 -8.96
C LEU A 167 -16.32 15.42 -9.79
N PRO A 168 -15.63 15.10 -10.91
CA PRO A 168 -15.91 13.90 -11.68
C PRO A 168 -15.81 12.64 -10.84
N GLY A 169 -16.83 11.77 -10.91
CA GLY A 169 -16.83 10.48 -10.23
C GLY A 169 -16.04 9.42 -11.00
N ALA A 170 -15.46 8.46 -10.27
CA ALA A 170 -14.74 7.33 -10.85
C ALA A 170 -14.83 6.08 -9.95
N VAL A 171 -14.54 4.92 -10.54
CA VAL A 171 -14.46 3.62 -9.86
C VAL A 171 -13.09 3.00 -10.13
N LEU A 172 -12.42 2.51 -9.09
CA LEU A 172 -11.20 1.72 -9.19
C LEU A 172 -11.54 0.24 -9.07
N THR A 173 -11.04 -0.58 -9.99
CA THR A 173 -11.00 -2.03 -9.82
C THR A 173 -9.70 -2.40 -9.11
N ARG A 174 -9.80 -2.66 -7.82
CA ARG A 174 -8.69 -3.04 -6.95
C ARG A 174 -8.53 -4.54 -6.89
N VAL A 175 -7.30 -5.01 -6.92
CA VAL A 175 -6.90 -6.42 -6.80
C VAL A 175 -6.02 -6.57 -5.57
N ALA A 176 -6.24 -7.61 -4.79
CA ALA A 176 -5.45 -7.90 -3.58
C ALA A 176 -5.32 -9.42 -3.36
N ALA A 177 -4.28 -9.87 -2.67
CA ALA A 177 -4.23 -11.24 -2.17
C ALA A 177 -5.42 -11.53 -1.25
N SER A 178 -5.82 -10.57 -0.42
CA SER A 178 -7.16 -10.46 0.18
C SER A 178 -7.38 -9.06 0.76
N HIS A 179 -8.65 -8.71 1.03
CA HIS A 179 -9.02 -7.48 1.74
C HIS A 179 -9.25 -7.73 3.24
N ILE A 180 -8.83 -8.88 3.77
CA ILE A 180 -8.93 -9.19 5.21
C ILE A 180 -7.88 -8.38 5.97
N ARG A 181 -8.30 -7.68 7.01
CA ARG A 181 -7.51 -6.72 7.80
C ARG A 181 -7.48 -7.11 9.26
N VAL A 182 -6.60 -6.51 10.04
CA VAL A 182 -6.67 -6.60 11.50
C VAL A 182 -8.05 -6.19 11.98
N GLY A 183 -8.63 -5.15 11.39
CA GLY A 183 -9.99 -4.69 11.70
C GLY A 183 -11.09 -5.72 11.47
N THR A 184 -10.91 -6.70 10.57
CA THR A 184 -11.87 -7.80 10.38
C THR A 184 -11.91 -8.70 11.62
N PHE A 185 -10.77 -9.04 12.20
CA PHE A 185 -10.68 -9.78 13.45
C PHE A 185 -11.25 -8.98 14.63
N GLN A 186 -10.93 -7.68 14.69
CA GLN A 186 -11.44 -6.80 15.75
C GLN A 186 -12.97 -6.70 15.73
N TYR A 187 -13.61 -6.79 14.57
CA TYR A 187 -15.06 -6.76 14.44
C TYR A 187 -15.72 -7.91 15.21
N PHE A 188 -15.18 -9.11 15.12
CA PHE A 188 -15.69 -10.30 15.81
C PHE A 188 -15.22 -10.38 17.25
N ALA A 189 -13.97 -9.99 17.55
CA ALA A 189 -13.46 -9.97 18.90
C ALA A 189 -14.28 -9.04 19.82
N ALA A 190 -14.64 -7.84 19.34
CA ALA A 190 -15.46 -6.90 20.07
C ALA A 190 -16.92 -7.36 20.28
N ARG A 191 -17.34 -8.41 19.57
CA ARG A 191 -18.68 -9.06 19.71
C ARG A 191 -18.61 -10.39 20.46
N GLU A 192 -17.44 -10.72 20.98
CA GLU A 192 -17.17 -11.97 21.69
C GLU A 192 -17.55 -13.23 20.85
N ASP A 193 -17.47 -13.11 19.52
CA ASP A 193 -17.81 -14.18 18.57
C ASP A 193 -16.60 -15.07 18.30
N ALA A 194 -16.28 -15.96 19.24
CA ALA A 194 -15.15 -16.87 19.17
C ALA A 194 -15.27 -17.86 17.99
N GLU A 195 -16.49 -18.26 17.61
CA GLU A 195 -16.71 -19.14 16.46
C GLU A 195 -16.33 -18.43 15.15
N ALA A 196 -16.71 -17.14 14.98
CA ALA A 196 -16.33 -16.38 13.82
C ALA A 196 -14.81 -16.13 13.77
N LEU A 197 -14.18 -15.86 14.90
CA LEU A 197 -12.72 -15.73 14.98
C LEU A 197 -12.00 -17.02 14.56
N ASP A 198 -12.47 -18.19 14.98
CA ASP A 198 -11.90 -19.48 14.58
C ASP A 198 -12.10 -19.73 13.08
N ILE A 199 -13.31 -19.51 12.55
CA ILE A 199 -13.58 -19.62 11.11
C ILE A 199 -12.67 -18.69 10.30
N LEU A 200 -12.53 -17.42 10.71
CA LEU A 200 -11.68 -16.44 10.04
C LEU A 200 -10.20 -16.83 10.10
N THR A 201 -9.72 -17.25 11.26
CA THR A 201 -8.34 -17.72 11.47
C THR A 201 -8.00 -18.87 10.51
N ARG A 202 -8.85 -19.90 10.45
CA ARG A 202 -8.66 -21.02 9.52
C ARG A 202 -8.72 -20.60 8.06
N HIS A 203 -9.64 -19.71 7.70
CA HIS A 203 -9.75 -19.17 6.34
C HIS A 203 -8.48 -18.41 5.93
N VAL A 204 -7.94 -17.54 6.81
CA VAL A 204 -6.71 -16.78 6.55
C VAL A 204 -5.49 -17.70 6.44
N ILE A 205 -5.36 -18.68 7.33
CA ILE A 205 -4.29 -19.68 7.28
C ILE A 205 -4.34 -20.42 5.93
N GLN A 206 -5.48 -20.99 5.57
CA GLN A 206 -5.64 -21.72 4.31
C GLN A 206 -5.31 -20.85 3.08
N ARG A 207 -5.60 -19.56 3.13
CA ARG A 207 -5.44 -18.66 2.01
C ARG A 207 -4.02 -18.12 1.85
N HIS A 208 -3.36 -17.76 2.95
CA HIS A 208 -2.10 -17.02 2.94
C HIS A 208 -0.91 -17.75 3.56
N TYR A 209 -1.19 -18.76 4.39
CA TYR A 209 -0.20 -19.40 5.26
C TYR A 209 -0.44 -20.91 5.39
N PRO A 210 -0.56 -21.65 4.27
CA PRO A 210 -1.04 -23.05 4.29
C PRO A 210 -0.14 -24.00 5.08
N ASP A 211 1.12 -23.61 5.33
CA ASP A 211 2.10 -24.41 6.07
C ASP A 211 2.10 -24.11 7.58
N VAL A 212 1.17 -23.26 8.05
CA VAL A 212 1.12 -22.77 9.43
C VAL A 212 -0.06 -23.39 10.17
N GLU A 213 0.15 -23.72 11.44
CA GLU A 213 -0.89 -24.28 12.31
C GLU A 213 -1.28 -23.30 13.43
N GLY A 214 -2.60 -23.15 13.59
CA GLY A 214 -3.21 -22.45 14.71
C GLY A 214 -3.02 -20.92 14.74
N PRO A 215 -3.67 -20.28 15.72
CA PRO A 215 -3.70 -18.81 15.82
C PRO A 215 -2.34 -18.20 16.17
N LEU A 216 -1.49 -18.88 16.95
CA LEU A 216 -0.15 -18.39 17.26
C LEU A 216 0.75 -18.39 16.03
N GLY A 217 0.74 -19.47 15.23
CA GLY A 217 1.51 -19.52 13.99
C GLY A 217 1.04 -18.45 12.99
N LEU A 218 -0.28 -18.19 12.92
CA LEU A 218 -0.80 -17.08 12.12
C LEU A 218 -0.25 -15.72 12.60
N LEU A 219 -0.21 -15.48 13.92
CA LEU A 219 0.33 -14.25 14.49
C LEU A 219 1.82 -14.10 14.15
N ASP A 220 2.59 -15.18 14.24
CA ASP A 220 4.02 -15.22 13.92
C ASP A 220 4.29 -14.78 12.46
N GLU A 221 3.56 -15.36 11.52
CA GLU A 221 3.73 -15.06 10.10
C GLU A 221 3.27 -13.64 9.74
N VAL A 222 2.14 -13.19 10.28
CA VAL A 222 1.66 -11.81 10.08
C VAL A 222 2.68 -10.82 10.67
N THR A 223 3.22 -11.09 11.86
CA THR A 223 4.26 -10.27 12.49
C THR A 223 5.49 -10.17 11.60
N ALA A 224 5.99 -11.29 11.10
CA ALA A 224 7.17 -11.33 10.24
C ALA A 224 6.95 -10.61 8.90
N ARG A 225 5.78 -10.80 8.25
CA ARG A 225 5.46 -10.11 6.99
C ARG A 225 5.34 -8.61 7.17
N GLN A 226 4.68 -8.16 8.24
CA GLN A 226 4.53 -6.73 8.53
C GLN A 226 5.88 -6.09 8.86
N ALA A 227 6.76 -6.75 9.60
CA ALA A 227 8.10 -6.24 9.89
C ALA A 227 8.90 -5.97 8.60
N ARG A 228 8.90 -6.94 7.68
CA ARG A 228 9.57 -6.80 6.38
C ARG A 228 8.90 -5.75 5.48
N LEU A 229 7.57 -5.66 5.48
CA LEU A 229 6.83 -4.66 4.71
C LEU A 229 7.20 -3.23 5.17
N ILE A 230 7.18 -2.99 6.48
CA ILE A 230 7.52 -1.68 7.03
C ILE A 230 8.98 -1.31 6.75
N ALA A 231 9.92 -2.25 6.85
CA ALA A 231 11.33 -2.01 6.47
C ALA A 231 11.46 -1.57 5.00
N ARG A 232 10.68 -2.15 4.08
CA ARG A 232 10.63 -1.74 2.66
C ARG A 232 10.06 -0.34 2.49
N TRP A 233 8.97 0.02 3.20
CA TRP A 233 8.45 1.39 3.17
C TRP A 233 9.52 2.40 3.61
N MET A 234 10.23 2.08 4.71
CA MET A 234 11.30 2.94 5.22
C MET A 234 12.43 3.08 4.19
N SER A 235 12.81 2.02 3.50
CA SER A 235 13.90 2.06 2.51
C SER A 235 13.58 2.89 1.26
N LEU A 236 12.30 3.18 1.01
CA LEU A 236 11.82 3.96 -0.13
C LEU A 236 11.38 5.39 0.24
N GLY A 237 11.45 5.76 1.52
CA GLY A 237 10.93 7.05 1.98
C GLY A 237 9.40 7.15 1.92
N PHE A 238 8.69 6.02 1.92
CA PHE A 238 7.24 5.97 1.86
C PHE A 238 6.61 6.20 3.24
N ILE A 239 5.58 7.04 3.28
CA ILE A 239 4.76 7.33 4.45
C ILE A 239 3.33 6.97 4.13
N HIS A 240 2.77 5.98 4.84
CA HIS A 240 1.39 5.55 4.63
C HIS A 240 0.36 6.62 5.05
N GLY A 241 0.65 7.30 6.14
CA GLY A 241 -0.13 8.44 6.64
C GLY A 241 -1.42 8.10 7.39
N VAL A 242 -1.93 6.86 7.30
CA VAL A 242 -3.11 6.37 8.04
C VAL A 242 -2.96 4.88 8.36
N MET A 243 -2.05 4.53 9.26
CA MET A 243 -1.80 3.15 9.69
C MET A 243 -2.79 2.72 10.78
N ASN A 244 -4.07 2.84 10.49
CA ASN A 244 -5.14 2.31 11.33
C ASN A 244 -5.17 0.77 11.26
N THR A 245 -5.82 0.10 12.20
CA THR A 245 -5.99 -1.37 12.15
C THR A 245 -6.87 -1.84 11.00
N ASP A 246 -7.75 -0.98 10.49
CA ASP A 246 -8.54 -1.19 9.27
C ASP A 246 -7.74 -0.96 7.97
N ASN A 247 -6.49 -0.47 8.06
CA ASN A 247 -5.55 -0.29 6.96
C ASN A 247 -4.30 -1.17 7.09
N MET A 248 -4.37 -2.25 7.87
CA MET A 248 -3.32 -3.26 7.96
C MET A 248 -3.88 -4.61 7.48
N ALA A 249 -3.51 -5.00 6.25
CA ALA A 249 -3.89 -6.28 5.67
C ALA A 249 -3.13 -7.44 6.32
N VAL A 250 -3.83 -8.52 6.67
CA VAL A 250 -3.20 -9.72 7.24
C VAL A 250 -2.39 -10.52 6.20
N SER A 251 -2.57 -10.24 4.91
CA SER A 251 -1.74 -10.77 3.82
C SER A 251 -0.31 -10.20 3.82
N GLY A 252 -0.06 -9.07 4.52
CA GLY A 252 1.21 -8.36 4.46
C GLY A 252 1.36 -7.46 3.25
N GLU A 253 0.25 -7.06 2.61
CA GLU A 253 0.22 -6.09 1.51
C GLU A 253 -0.08 -4.68 2.02
N THR A 254 0.49 -3.67 1.36
CA THR A 254 0.09 -2.26 1.52
C THR A 254 -1.32 -2.07 0.94
N ILE A 255 -2.22 -1.43 1.69
CA ILE A 255 -3.61 -1.22 1.28
C ILE A 255 -4.05 0.22 1.60
N ASP A 256 -5.03 0.73 0.84
CA ASP A 256 -5.70 2.02 1.08
C ASP A 256 -4.78 3.24 0.99
N TYR A 257 -4.36 3.57 -0.23
CA TYR A 257 -3.52 4.70 -0.59
C TYR A 257 -4.30 6.04 -0.53
N GLY A 258 -4.65 6.47 0.68
CA GLY A 258 -5.32 7.76 0.92
C GLY A 258 -4.31 8.91 0.99
N PRO A 259 -3.94 9.38 2.21
CA PRO A 259 -3.00 10.51 2.40
C PRO A 259 -1.52 10.08 2.38
N CYS A 260 -1.19 8.93 1.80
CA CYS A 260 0.17 8.45 1.69
C CYS A 260 1.00 9.32 0.73
N ALA A 261 2.32 9.29 0.91
CA ALA A 261 3.24 10.04 0.08
C ALA A 261 4.64 9.42 0.11
N PHE A 262 5.40 9.63 -0.96
CA PHE A 262 6.85 9.47 -0.93
C PHE A 262 7.49 10.80 -0.50
N MET A 263 8.49 10.70 0.35
CA MET A 263 9.20 11.84 0.89
C MET A 263 10.20 12.40 -0.14
N ASP A 264 10.16 13.70 -0.37
CA ASP A 264 11.20 14.40 -1.10
C ASP A 264 12.36 14.69 -0.12
N ALA A 265 12.35 15.84 0.57
CA ALA A 265 13.33 16.15 1.61
C ALA A 265 13.20 15.20 2.81
N TYR A 266 14.29 14.53 3.16
CA TYR A 266 14.31 13.56 4.27
C TYR A 266 14.14 14.25 5.63
N HIS A 267 13.23 13.70 6.44
CA HIS A 267 13.17 14.01 7.85
C HIS A 267 12.42 12.89 8.61
N PRO A 268 12.95 12.34 9.73
CA PRO A 268 12.34 11.22 10.44
C PRO A 268 10.95 11.56 11.02
N ARG A 269 10.65 12.84 11.27
CA ARG A 269 9.35 13.31 11.75
C ARG A 269 8.42 13.83 10.63
N LYS A 270 8.73 13.55 9.36
CA LYS A 270 7.90 14.01 8.23
C LYS A 270 6.51 13.39 8.30
N VAL A 271 5.49 14.22 8.10
CA VAL A 271 4.06 13.89 8.05
C VAL A 271 3.47 14.53 6.82
N PHE A 272 2.61 13.80 6.09
CA PHE A 272 1.85 14.35 4.96
C PHE A 272 0.35 14.37 5.21
N SER A 273 -0.18 13.40 5.95
CA SER A 273 -1.62 13.32 6.21
C SER A 273 -2.14 14.60 6.89
N SER A 274 -3.08 15.28 6.23
CA SER A 274 -3.67 16.54 6.74
C SER A 274 -4.40 16.40 8.07
N ILE A 275 -4.85 15.16 8.38
CA ILE A 275 -5.60 14.84 9.60
C ILE A 275 -4.72 14.27 10.72
N ASP A 276 -3.44 14.00 10.47
CA ASP A 276 -2.46 13.56 11.47
C ASP A 276 -1.77 14.76 12.15
N GLN A 277 -2.51 15.44 13.00
CA GLN A 277 -2.04 16.67 13.67
C GLN A 277 -0.89 16.43 14.67
N PHE A 278 -0.78 15.20 15.20
CA PHE A 278 0.18 14.85 16.25
C PHE A 278 1.36 14.01 15.74
N GLY A 279 1.43 13.75 14.44
CA GLY A 279 2.50 12.94 13.85
C GLY A 279 2.49 11.48 14.29
N ARG A 280 1.31 10.94 14.61
CA ARG A 280 1.15 9.53 14.97
C ARG A 280 1.73 8.62 13.91
N TYR A 281 1.51 8.95 12.64
CA TYR A 281 1.97 8.20 11.47
C TYR A 281 3.13 8.87 10.74
N ALA A 282 3.95 9.66 11.46
CA ALA A 282 5.20 10.19 10.92
C ALA A 282 6.10 9.05 10.42
N TYR A 283 6.97 9.34 9.44
CA TYR A 283 7.87 8.36 8.84
C TYR A 283 8.56 7.45 9.87
N GLY A 284 9.27 8.03 10.84
CA GLY A 284 10.00 7.27 11.87
C GLY A 284 9.14 6.54 12.88
N ASN A 285 7.82 6.85 12.95
CA ASN A 285 6.88 6.18 13.86
C ASN A 285 6.26 4.91 13.26
N GLN A 286 6.39 4.67 11.97
CA GLN A 286 5.73 3.56 11.27
C GLN A 286 6.02 2.19 11.89
N PRO A 287 7.27 1.83 12.26
CA PRO A 287 7.55 0.55 12.92
C PRO A 287 6.82 0.40 14.26
N ARG A 288 6.81 1.47 15.09
CA ARG A 288 6.12 1.45 16.38
C ARG A 288 4.61 1.28 16.24
N ILE A 289 4.01 1.91 15.24
CA ILE A 289 2.57 1.78 14.97
C ILE A 289 2.23 0.38 14.44
N ALA A 290 3.10 -0.24 13.64
CA ALA A 290 2.93 -1.62 13.21
C ALA A 290 2.89 -2.59 14.41
N VAL A 291 3.81 -2.46 15.36
CA VAL A 291 3.81 -3.24 16.62
C VAL A 291 2.50 -3.03 17.40
N TRP A 292 2.04 -1.78 17.50
CA TRP A 292 0.77 -1.48 18.17
C TRP A 292 -0.43 -2.16 17.49
N ASN A 293 -0.48 -2.13 16.16
CA ASN A 293 -1.53 -2.79 15.38
C ASN A 293 -1.47 -4.32 15.54
N LEU A 294 -0.27 -4.90 15.59
CA LEU A 294 -0.06 -6.33 15.83
C LEU A 294 -0.52 -6.74 17.23
N ALA A 295 -0.31 -5.90 18.25
CA ALA A 295 -0.86 -6.13 19.58
C ALA A 295 -2.40 -6.15 19.59
N GLN A 296 -3.05 -5.27 18.79
CA GLN A 296 -4.49 -5.31 18.59
C GLN A 296 -4.93 -6.60 17.87
N PHE A 297 -4.16 -7.07 16.90
CA PHE A 297 -4.43 -8.34 16.23
C PHE A 297 -4.28 -9.54 17.16
N ALA A 298 -3.19 -9.60 17.93
CA ALA A 298 -2.95 -10.64 18.91
C ALA A 298 -4.08 -10.74 19.94
N SER A 299 -4.55 -9.60 20.45
CA SER A 299 -5.68 -9.55 21.39
C SER A 299 -6.96 -10.20 20.83
N CYS A 300 -7.16 -10.15 19.50
CA CYS A 300 -8.29 -10.83 18.86
C CYS A 300 -8.12 -12.35 18.81
N LEU A 301 -6.88 -12.85 18.83
CA LEU A 301 -6.58 -14.28 18.72
C LEU A 301 -6.50 -14.99 20.08
N LEU A 302 -6.31 -14.25 21.20
CA LEU A 302 -6.18 -14.84 22.54
C LEU A 302 -7.29 -15.85 22.89
N PRO A 303 -8.59 -15.60 22.60
CA PRO A 303 -9.65 -16.56 22.91
C PRO A 303 -9.51 -17.92 22.23
N LEU A 304 -8.67 -18.02 21.20
CA LEU A 304 -8.42 -19.25 20.43
C LEU A 304 -7.13 -19.98 20.86
N MET A 305 -6.33 -19.40 21.77
CA MET A 305 -5.00 -19.90 22.15
C MET A 305 -4.99 -20.73 23.45
N GLY A 306 -6.16 -20.99 24.05
CA GLY A 306 -6.29 -21.80 25.25
C GLY A 306 -6.27 -20.99 26.55
N GLU A 307 -5.42 -21.37 27.51
CA GLU A 307 -5.37 -20.73 28.82
C GLU A 307 -4.79 -19.31 28.72
N GLU A 308 -5.46 -18.31 29.35
CA GLU A 308 -5.23 -16.90 29.11
C GLU A 308 -3.78 -16.44 29.41
N ALA A 309 -3.21 -16.83 30.55
CA ALA A 309 -1.87 -16.42 30.93
C ALA A 309 -0.81 -16.94 29.94
N THR A 310 -0.90 -18.20 29.55
CA THR A 310 -0.03 -18.84 28.57
C THR A 310 -0.22 -18.22 27.18
N ALA A 311 -1.46 -17.93 26.80
CA ALA A 311 -1.79 -17.29 25.53
C ALA A 311 -1.21 -15.87 25.42
N VAL A 312 -1.32 -15.08 26.49
CA VAL A 312 -0.76 -13.72 26.55
C VAL A 312 0.76 -13.76 26.47
N GLU A 313 1.43 -14.68 27.16
CA GLU A 313 2.89 -14.83 27.11
C GLU A 313 3.33 -15.19 25.68
N ALA A 314 2.76 -16.23 25.08
CA ALA A 314 3.09 -16.67 23.71
C ALA A 314 2.83 -15.58 22.65
N ALA A 315 1.71 -14.88 22.75
CA ALA A 315 1.39 -13.77 21.85
C ALA A 315 2.35 -12.59 22.00
N SER A 316 2.75 -12.29 23.24
CA SER A 316 3.74 -11.24 23.52
C SER A 316 5.11 -11.60 22.95
N ASP A 317 5.56 -12.85 23.11
CA ASP A 317 6.81 -13.33 22.54
C ASP A 317 6.80 -13.27 21.00
N SER A 318 5.67 -13.60 20.37
CA SER A 318 5.48 -13.46 18.92
C SER A 318 5.70 -12.01 18.45
N ILE A 319 5.03 -11.05 19.10
CA ILE A 319 5.15 -9.63 18.75
C ILE A 319 6.56 -9.08 19.05
N ASN A 320 7.16 -9.51 20.13
CA ASN A 320 8.50 -9.09 20.54
C ASN A 320 9.61 -9.51 19.56
N ARG A 321 9.31 -10.40 18.60
CA ARG A 321 10.23 -10.71 17.48
C ARG A 321 10.22 -9.65 16.37
N PHE A 322 9.21 -8.78 16.32
CA PHE A 322 9.08 -7.75 15.27
C PHE A 322 10.35 -6.87 15.17
N PRO A 323 10.90 -6.29 16.26
CA PRO A 323 12.07 -5.42 16.16
C PRO A 323 13.25 -6.09 15.47
N ALA A 324 13.60 -7.32 15.88
CA ALA A 324 14.72 -8.05 15.30
C ALA A 324 14.52 -8.32 13.79
N ILE A 325 13.33 -8.78 13.38
CA ILE A 325 13.01 -9.05 11.97
C ILE A 325 13.05 -7.75 11.16
N TYR A 326 12.52 -6.66 11.72
CA TYR A 326 12.53 -5.34 11.11
C TYR A 326 13.94 -4.80 10.93
N GLU A 327 14.78 -4.86 11.98
CA GLU A 327 16.15 -4.36 11.96
C GLU A 327 17.03 -5.13 10.96
N ASP A 328 16.90 -6.45 10.92
CA ASP A 328 17.61 -7.29 9.95
C ASP A 328 17.25 -6.91 8.51
N GLU A 329 15.96 -6.79 8.20
CA GLU A 329 15.50 -6.41 6.85
C GLU A 329 15.84 -4.94 6.52
N TRP A 330 15.72 -4.03 7.50
CA TRP A 330 16.09 -2.62 7.34
C TRP A 330 17.59 -2.50 7.02
N LEU A 331 18.45 -3.15 7.80
CA LEU A 331 19.90 -3.17 7.55
C LEU A 331 20.22 -3.77 6.20
N ARG A 332 19.60 -4.89 5.84
CA ARG A 332 19.80 -5.53 4.53
C ARG A 332 19.46 -4.56 3.39
N LEU A 333 18.33 -3.87 3.47
CA LEU A 333 17.86 -2.93 2.45
C LEU A 333 18.77 -1.69 2.37
N PHE A 334 19.12 -1.09 3.52
CA PHE A 334 19.93 0.13 3.53
C PHE A 334 21.39 -0.14 3.20
N ARG A 335 21.95 -1.32 3.53
CA ARG A 335 23.27 -1.76 3.02
C ARG A 335 23.28 -1.77 1.49
N ALA A 336 22.29 -2.40 0.87
CA ALA A 336 22.18 -2.42 -0.58
C ALA A 336 22.07 -1.00 -1.18
N LYS A 337 21.35 -0.09 -0.53
CA LYS A 337 21.23 1.33 -0.97
C LYS A 337 22.57 2.07 -1.00
N ILE A 338 23.51 1.68 -0.17
CA ILE A 338 24.86 2.27 -0.11
C ILE A 338 25.95 1.34 -0.70
N GLY A 339 25.54 0.30 -1.47
CA GLY A 339 26.45 -0.56 -2.22
C GLY A 339 27.11 -1.67 -1.42
N ILE A 340 26.58 -2.03 -0.24
CA ILE A 340 27.12 -3.06 0.64
C ILE A 340 26.31 -4.36 0.51
N THR A 341 27.00 -5.46 0.27
CA THR A 341 26.42 -6.81 0.22
C THR A 341 26.86 -7.69 1.38
N THR A 342 28.02 -7.41 1.98
CA THR A 342 28.56 -8.12 3.14
C THR A 342 28.25 -7.38 4.42
N ALA A 343 27.78 -8.09 5.46
CA ALA A 343 27.48 -7.47 6.74
C ALA A 343 28.78 -7.25 7.56
N ALA A 344 28.90 -6.07 8.16
CA ALA A 344 29.99 -5.76 9.08
C ALA A 344 29.50 -4.90 10.26
N ASP A 345 30.22 -4.98 11.37
CA ASP A 345 30.04 -4.08 12.50
C ASP A 345 30.27 -2.63 12.04
N GLY A 346 29.41 -1.71 12.48
CA GLY A 346 29.48 -0.29 12.09
C GLY A 346 28.61 0.10 10.89
N ASP A 347 28.07 -0.85 10.11
CA ASP A 347 27.19 -0.53 8.97
C ASP A 347 25.96 0.29 9.39
N TYR A 348 25.38 -0.03 10.55
CA TYR A 348 24.27 0.74 11.11
C TYR A 348 24.66 2.21 11.35
N ALA A 349 25.81 2.43 11.99
CA ALA A 349 26.30 3.78 12.30
C ALA A 349 26.61 4.57 11.02
N LEU A 350 27.15 3.91 9.99
CA LEU A 350 27.40 4.51 8.69
C LEU A 350 26.10 4.94 8.00
N ILE A 351 25.08 4.09 7.97
CA ILE A 351 23.78 4.40 7.40
C ILE A 351 23.09 5.52 8.19
N ALA A 352 23.06 5.41 9.52
CA ALA A 352 22.45 6.41 10.40
C ALA A 352 23.12 7.78 10.24
N GLY A 353 24.45 7.83 10.13
CA GLY A 353 25.21 9.06 9.90
C GLY A 353 24.82 9.76 8.61
N LEU A 354 24.60 9.03 7.50
CA LEU A 354 24.10 9.64 6.26
C LEU A 354 22.68 10.20 6.45
N LEU A 355 21.79 9.43 7.09
CA LEU A 355 20.43 9.87 7.35
C LEU A 355 20.38 11.12 8.24
N ASP A 356 21.26 11.22 9.24
CA ASP A 356 21.35 12.42 10.10
C ASP A 356 21.79 13.66 9.30
N ILE A 357 22.83 13.55 8.45
CA ILE A 357 23.25 14.62 7.57
C ILE A 357 22.11 15.05 6.61
N MET A 358 21.40 14.08 6.04
CA MET A 358 20.25 14.34 5.16
C MET A 358 19.13 15.09 5.90
N ALA A 359 18.84 14.69 7.15
CA ALA A 359 17.79 15.31 7.96
C ALA A 359 18.15 16.76 8.34
N GLU A 360 19.41 17.01 8.68
CA GLU A 360 19.91 18.34 9.05
C GLU A 360 19.80 19.33 7.89
N GLN A 361 20.09 18.87 6.66
CA GLN A 361 20.13 19.73 5.48
C GLN A 361 18.89 19.64 4.60
N GLY A 362 17.93 18.76 4.92
CA GLY A 362 16.72 18.56 4.12
C GLY A 362 17.01 17.99 2.72
N ALA A 363 18.04 17.15 2.60
CA ALA A 363 18.44 16.55 1.33
C ALA A 363 17.36 15.60 0.80
N ASP A 364 17.21 15.50 -0.53
CA ASP A 364 16.22 14.64 -1.18
C ASP A 364 16.56 13.16 -0.97
N PHE A 365 15.62 12.40 -0.37
CA PHE A 365 15.84 11.02 0.00
C PHE A 365 16.21 10.13 -1.19
N THR A 366 15.45 10.21 -2.27
CA THR A 366 15.65 9.37 -3.44
C THR A 366 16.91 9.76 -4.20
N ARG A 367 17.14 11.06 -4.37
CA ARG A 367 18.27 11.59 -5.17
C ARG A 367 19.60 11.38 -4.47
N VAL A 368 19.68 11.51 -3.14
CA VAL A 368 20.90 11.17 -2.40
C VAL A 368 21.29 9.73 -2.64
N PHE A 369 20.40 8.77 -2.35
CA PHE A 369 20.73 7.35 -2.50
C PHE A 369 21.01 6.96 -3.96
N ARG A 370 20.24 7.47 -4.94
CA ARG A 370 20.51 7.23 -6.37
C ARG A 370 21.85 7.84 -6.78
N GLY A 371 22.15 9.03 -6.28
CA GLY A 371 23.36 9.80 -6.58
C GLY A 371 24.64 9.18 -6.03
N LEU A 372 24.60 8.35 -4.99
CA LEU A 372 25.80 7.67 -4.47
C LEU A 372 26.47 6.81 -5.56
N GLY A 373 25.70 6.08 -6.35
CA GLY A 373 26.21 5.24 -7.43
C GLY A 373 26.78 6.02 -8.63
N THR A 374 26.43 7.31 -8.77
CA THR A 374 26.85 8.15 -9.91
C THR A 374 27.80 9.28 -9.50
N GLY A 375 28.06 9.45 -8.21
CA GLY A 375 28.85 10.58 -7.67
C GLY A 375 28.09 11.90 -7.62
N LEU A 376 26.77 11.91 -7.85
CA LEU A 376 25.93 13.13 -7.85
C LEU A 376 25.28 13.43 -6.49
N ALA A 377 25.41 12.51 -5.50
CA ALA A 377 24.78 12.70 -4.18
C ALA A 377 25.21 14.00 -3.50
N VAL A 378 26.45 14.43 -3.67
CA VAL A 378 27.00 15.66 -3.07
C VAL A 378 26.21 16.93 -3.47
N ALA A 379 25.58 16.92 -4.64
CA ALA A 379 24.79 18.06 -5.13
C ALA A 379 23.48 18.30 -4.33
N GLU A 380 23.06 17.33 -3.52
CA GLU A 380 21.87 17.45 -2.67
C GLU A 380 22.14 18.14 -1.32
N PHE A 381 23.40 18.47 -1.01
CA PHE A 381 23.81 19.08 0.25
C PHE A 381 24.27 20.52 0.02
N ALA A 382 23.73 21.47 0.81
CA ALA A 382 24.13 22.86 0.78
C ALA A 382 25.52 23.05 1.43
N ASP A 383 25.78 22.38 2.55
CA ASP A 383 27.11 22.23 3.16
C ASP A 383 27.63 20.81 2.92
N THR A 384 28.66 20.71 2.10
CA THR A 384 29.24 19.43 1.70
C THR A 384 30.26 18.88 2.68
N THR A 385 30.61 19.61 3.76
CA THR A 385 31.69 19.25 4.69
C THR A 385 31.41 17.91 5.38
N LEU A 386 30.27 17.79 6.05
CA LEU A 386 29.89 16.54 6.76
C LEU A 386 29.68 15.39 5.78
N PHE A 387 29.11 15.66 4.60
CA PHE A 387 28.95 14.63 3.58
C PHE A 387 30.31 14.10 3.09
N ALA A 388 31.30 15.00 2.87
CA ALA A 388 32.63 14.59 2.42
C ALA A 388 33.38 13.73 3.47
N GLU A 389 33.24 14.05 4.76
CA GLU A 389 33.77 13.25 5.85
C GLU A 389 33.13 11.86 5.90
N TRP A 390 31.81 11.81 5.79
CA TRP A 390 31.03 10.56 5.72
C TRP A 390 31.42 9.76 4.47
N GLU A 391 31.53 10.40 3.33
CA GLU A 391 31.88 9.75 2.05
C GLU A 391 33.25 9.07 2.09
N GLN A 392 34.23 9.65 2.78
CA GLN A 392 35.55 9.05 2.95
C GLN A 392 35.45 7.71 3.72
N VAL A 393 34.66 7.65 4.80
CA VAL A 393 34.43 6.43 5.57
C VAL A 393 33.67 5.40 4.73
N TRP A 394 32.62 5.84 4.04
CA TRP A 394 31.82 4.99 3.17
C TRP A 394 32.65 4.38 2.02
N ARG A 395 33.47 5.18 1.33
CA ARG A 395 34.34 4.67 0.26
C ARG A 395 35.34 3.63 0.77
N THR A 396 35.86 3.80 1.97
CA THR A 396 36.73 2.80 2.60
C THR A 396 35.96 1.51 2.88
N ARG A 397 34.69 1.61 3.36
CA ARG A 397 33.85 0.45 3.67
C ARG A 397 33.47 -0.35 2.42
N ILE A 398 33.23 0.30 1.29
CA ILE A 398 32.81 -0.39 0.05
C ILE A 398 33.98 -0.83 -0.84
N ALA A 399 35.21 -0.54 -0.46
CA ALA A 399 36.38 -0.80 -1.33
C ALA A 399 36.56 -2.27 -1.71
N ASP A 400 36.16 -3.19 -0.81
CA ASP A 400 36.25 -4.63 -1.01
C ASP A 400 34.91 -5.27 -1.46
N GLU A 401 33.86 -4.46 -1.66
CA GLU A 401 32.57 -4.97 -2.15
C GLU A 401 32.63 -5.26 -3.65
N HIS A 402 31.98 -6.33 -4.06
CA HIS A 402 31.86 -6.67 -5.49
C HIS A 402 30.79 -5.81 -6.18
N ASP A 403 31.20 -4.98 -7.12
CA ASP A 403 30.34 -4.10 -7.93
C ASP A 403 29.30 -3.30 -7.13
N PRO A 404 29.74 -2.45 -6.17
CA PRO A 404 28.83 -1.70 -5.33
C PRO A 404 27.94 -0.74 -6.15
N GLN A 405 28.39 -0.31 -7.35
CA GLN A 405 27.58 0.55 -8.22
C GLN A 405 26.37 -0.18 -8.77
N ALA A 406 26.52 -1.41 -9.26
CA ALA A 406 25.36 -2.22 -9.72
C ALA A 406 24.39 -2.52 -8.58
N VAL A 407 24.92 -2.79 -7.37
CA VAL A 407 24.08 -3.00 -6.15
C VAL A 407 23.27 -1.74 -5.85
N MET A 408 23.89 -0.57 -5.84
CA MET A 408 23.20 0.70 -5.62
C MET A 408 22.15 1.00 -6.70
N GLN A 409 22.47 0.75 -7.97
CA GLN A 409 21.52 0.95 -9.08
C GLN A 409 20.28 0.07 -8.95
N ALA A 410 20.45 -1.18 -8.54
CA ALA A 410 19.34 -2.12 -8.33
C ALA A 410 18.50 -1.81 -7.08
N ALA A 411 19.11 -1.21 -6.05
CA ALA A 411 18.46 -0.91 -4.77
C ALA A 411 17.78 0.46 -4.72
N ASN A 412 18.25 1.42 -5.54
CA ASN A 412 17.81 2.81 -5.49
C ASN A 412 17.02 3.18 -6.77
N PRO A 413 15.73 3.47 -6.68
CA PRO A 413 14.96 3.89 -7.84
C PRO A 413 15.43 5.24 -8.37
N ALA A 414 15.39 5.40 -9.70
CA ALA A 414 15.53 6.70 -10.36
C ALA A 414 14.22 7.50 -10.27
N TYR A 415 13.08 6.80 -10.28
CA TYR A 415 11.75 7.40 -10.28
C TYR A 415 10.92 6.86 -9.12
N ILE A 416 10.27 7.78 -8.41
CA ILE A 416 9.24 7.52 -7.41
C ILE A 416 8.00 8.32 -7.79
N PRO A 417 6.79 7.97 -7.30
CA PRO A 417 5.60 8.79 -7.54
C PRO A 417 5.66 10.07 -6.70
N ARG A 418 6.44 11.04 -7.17
CA ARG A 418 6.59 12.35 -6.51
C ARG A 418 5.25 13.04 -6.37
N ASN A 419 4.97 13.57 -5.20
CA ASN A 419 3.65 14.10 -4.86
C ASN A 419 3.17 15.17 -5.82
N HIS A 420 4.04 16.08 -6.27
CA HIS A 420 3.68 17.14 -7.23
C HIS A 420 3.28 16.56 -8.60
N ARG A 421 3.92 15.46 -9.05
CA ARG A 421 3.55 14.78 -10.32
C ARG A 421 2.24 14.02 -10.19
N VAL A 422 1.97 13.42 -9.02
CA VAL A 422 0.67 12.80 -8.72
C VAL A 422 -0.44 13.86 -8.71
N GLU A 423 -0.22 15.01 -8.07
CA GLU A 423 -1.18 16.12 -8.06
C GLU A 423 -1.38 16.76 -9.44
N GLU A 424 -0.34 16.82 -10.27
CA GLU A 424 -0.45 17.22 -11.69
C GLU A 424 -1.39 16.28 -12.46
N ALA A 425 -1.18 14.97 -12.32
CA ALA A 425 -2.03 13.96 -12.96
C ALA A 425 -3.48 14.02 -12.47
N ILE A 426 -3.71 14.25 -11.16
CA ILE A 426 -5.05 14.40 -10.59
C ILE A 426 -5.75 15.65 -11.14
N ARG A 427 -5.06 16.80 -11.20
CA ARG A 427 -5.62 18.05 -11.73
C ARG A 427 -6.01 17.91 -13.20
N ALA A 428 -5.14 17.31 -14.01
CA ALA A 428 -5.42 17.06 -15.42
C ALA A 428 -6.62 16.12 -15.60
N ALA A 429 -6.64 15.00 -14.86
CA ALA A 429 -7.75 14.04 -14.91
C ALA A 429 -9.09 14.65 -14.47
N THR A 430 -9.09 15.57 -13.49
CA THR A 430 -10.29 16.30 -13.07
C THR A 430 -10.86 17.17 -14.19
N SER A 431 -10.01 17.61 -15.13
CA SER A 431 -10.39 18.37 -16.31
C SER A 431 -10.66 17.50 -17.56
N GLY A 432 -10.60 16.15 -17.40
CA GLY A 432 -10.82 15.18 -18.48
C GLY A 432 -9.57 14.82 -19.29
N ASP A 433 -8.38 15.36 -18.93
CA ASP A 433 -7.11 14.97 -19.56
C ASP A 433 -6.40 13.88 -18.75
N HIS A 434 -6.36 12.67 -19.29
CA HIS A 434 -5.71 11.53 -18.68
C HIS A 434 -4.25 11.32 -19.17
N ALA A 435 -3.73 12.14 -20.09
CA ALA A 435 -2.38 11.96 -20.63
C ALA A 435 -1.27 12.04 -19.58
N PRO A 436 -1.26 13.00 -18.62
CA PRO A 436 -0.26 13.02 -17.54
C PRO A 436 -0.30 11.78 -16.64
N PHE A 437 -1.50 11.26 -16.36
CA PHE A 437 -1.68 10.01 -15.61
C PHE A 437 -1.06 8.81 -16.34
N HIS A 438 -1.33 8.64 -17.63
CA HIS A 438 -0.76 7.54 -18.42
C HIS A 438 0.76 7.67 -18.52
N ARG A 439 1.27 8.89 -18.75
CA ARG A 439 2.71 9.13 -18.84
C ARG A 439 3.40 8.80 -17.51
N LEU A 440 2.88 9.27 -16.39
CA LEU A 440 3.44 8.98 -15.07
C LEU A 440 3.48 7.47 -14.77
N ASN A 441 2.40 6.74 -15.07
CA ASN A 441 2.39 5.28 -14.90
C ASN A 441 3.44 4.59 -15.79
N ALA A 442 3.61 5.03 -17.04
CA ALA A 442 4.64 4.49 -17.93
C ALA A 442 6.06 4.71 -17.41
N VAL A 443 6.32 5.87 -16.81
CA VAL A 443 7.60 6.17 -16.13
C VAL A 443 7.81 5.25 -14.94
N LEU A 444 6.82 5.15 -14.07
CA LEU A 444 6.90 4.41 -12.81
C LEU A 444 6.89 2.88 -12.98
N ALA A 445 6.49 2.37 -14.15
CA ALA A 445 6.56 0.93 -14.45
C ALA A 445 7.99 0.38 -14.50
N ARG A 446 9.00 1.23 -14.71
CA ARG A 446 10.41 0.87 -14.74
C ARG A 446 11.24 1.82 -13.87
N PRO A 447 11.04 1.76 -12.53
CA PRO A 447 11.53 2.81 -11.63
C PRO A 447 13.06 2.82 -11.45
N PHE A 448 13.76 1.74 -11.80
CA PHE A 448 15.21 1.61 -11.62
C PHE A 448 16.03 1.93 -12.88
N GLU A 449 15.37 2.17 -14.02
CA GLU A 449 16.02 2.47 -15.29
C GLU A 449 16.17 3.98 -15.48
N ASP A 450 17.41 4.49 -15.63
CA ASP A 450 17.62 5.88 -16.03
C ASP A 450 17.26 6.05 -17.51
N ARG A 451 16.35 6.98 -17.81
CA ARG A 451 15.93 7.32 -19.17
C ARG A 451 15.97 8.83 -19.37
N GLU A 452 16.67 9.28 -20.40
CA GLU A 452 16.86 10.71 -20.69
C GLU A 452 15.52 11.43 -20.92
N GLU A 453 14.61 10.78 -21.65
CA GLU A 453 13.25 11.28 -21.93
C GLU A 453 12.34 11.40 -20.68
N ASP A 454 12.73 10.79 -19.57
CA ASP A 454 12.00 10.77 -18.30
C ASP A 454 12.70 11.59 -17.19
N ALA A 455 13.84 12.19 -17.47
CA ALA A 455 14.66 12.89 -16.47
C ALA A 455 13.87 13.92 -15.63
N ALA A 456 12.87 14.59 -16.23
CA ALA A 456 12.02 15.55 -15.54
C ALA A 456 11.19 14.94 -14.39
N TYR A 457 10.92 13.60 -14.41
CA TYR A 457 10.19 12.91 -13.36
C TYR A 457 11.05 12.52 -12.15
N ALA A 458 12.38 12.57 -12.29
CA ALA A 458 13.33 12.37 -11.20
C ALA A 458 13.55 13.65 -10.36
N LEU A 459 13.20 14.83 -10.89
CA LEU A 459 13.46 16.12 -10.24
C LEU A 459 12.60 16.30 -8.97
N ALA A 460 13.19 16.89 -7.95
CA ALA A 460 12.47 17.37 -6.78
C ALA A 460 11.46 18.48 -7.18
N PRO A 461 10.39 18.71 -6.40
CA PRO A 461 9.46 19.79 -6.66
C PRO A 461 10.16 21.16 -6.53
N LEU A 462 9.73 22.13 -7.34
CA LEU A 462 10.02 23.53 -7.07
C LEU A 462 9.29 23.96 -5.79
N PRO A 463 9.73 25.04 -5.11
CA PRO A 463 9.09 25.50 -3.87
C PRO A 463 7.57 25.73 -3.99
N GLU A 464 7.10 26.18 -5.14
CA GLU A 464 5.69 26.41 -5.47
C GLU A 464 4.91 25.12 -5.80
N GLU A 465 5.61 24.03 -6.14
CA GLU A 465 5.04 22.73 -6.44
C GLU A 465 4.99 21.82 -5.20
N GLU A 466 5.66 22.20 -4.11
CA GLU A 466 5.78 21.35 -2.92
C GLU A 466 4.42 20.98 -2.33
N VAL A 467 4.09 19.71 -2.32
CA VAL A 467 2.89 19.17 -1.68
C VAL A 467 3.19 18.91 -0.21
N ARG A 468 2.76 19.81 0.65
CA ARG A 468 3.02 19.75 2.11
C ARG A 468 2.04 18.87 2.85
N ARG A 469 0.83 18.67 2.30
CA ARG A 469 -0.24 17.87 2.91
C ARG A 469 -0.99 17.09 1.86
N THR A 470 -1.35 15.87 2.22
CA THR A 470 -2.19 14.99 1.42
C THR A 470 -3.49 14.69 2.14
N PHE A 471 -4.54 14.37 1.37
CA PHE A 471 -5.90 14.21 1.87
C PHE A 471 -6.43 12.82 1.56
N CYS A 472 -7.30 12.29 2.42
CA CYS A 472 -7.89 10.96 2.25
C CYS A 472 -8.95 10.92 1.13
N GLY A 473 -9.44 12.06 0.62
CA GLY A 473 -10.43 12.15 -0.45
C GLY A 473 -11.81 11.56 -0.09
N THR A 474 -12.14 11.53 1.20
CA THR A 474 -13.44 11.05 1.73
C THR A 474 -14.35 12.20 2.05
#